data_2d5a699718a755db6749910d26fe8234
#
_entry.id   2d5a699718a755db6749910d26fe8234
#
_cell.length_a   1.000
_cell.length_b   1.000
_cell.length_c   1.000
_cell.angle_alpha   90.00
_cell.angle_beta   90.00
_cell.angle_gamma   90.00
#
_symmetry.space_group_name_H-M   'P 1'
#
loop_
_entity.id
_entity.type
_entity.pdbx_description
1 polymer ?
#
loop_
_entity_poly.entity_id
_entity_poly.type
_entity_poly.pdbx_seq_one_letter_code
_entity_poly.pdbx_strand_id
1 'polypeptide(L)'
;MSHTSRWTIADALKINESDPTTTMPLISTDFPTMDESVMIWDTGALRNIHGETVTFKGWHVIWSLAVDKIDLTNASIVEEWDTRNNRAYIGFWFSKTGNGADWQWGGRLLQTSADLRPHEWSGSLVMREDTANCVDMFYTSEADAPVNQSVPSVSTGHIFADETGVWFEGFSTSTEMFSADGIHEANSDEDEYFDFRDPHVFMNPEDGRVYAVYEGNVPGMRGDFTIGSKEQGLIPPGFEVGAGAEYGAAAIGIAVLDDGAYEAGDFSKSRWTQLEPLVTALGVNDQTERPHVVFRDGRVYLFTISHASTYSGGLVGPDGVYGFVSDDGLFGPYRPLNSSGLVLGNNQTQPLATYSHFVDPEGYVQSFINYIPDPTAADPSAYRIGATLAPTVRIALEGDRTFLSDVWNYGEIFAQGAWPVDPAPDKRPIVSESDSKIIE
;
A
#
# COMPACT_ATOMS: atom_id res chain seq x y z
N MET A 1 -7.58 3.00 -25.52
CA MET A 1 -8.67 2.19 -24.94
C MET A 1 -8.03 1.40 -23.83
N SER A 2 -8.47 1.61 -22.59
CA SER A 2 -7.99 0.81 -21.48
C SER A 2 -8.45 -0.64 -21.67
N HIS A 3 -7.56 -1.59 -21.52
CA HIS A 3 -7.90 -3.00 -21.52
C HIS A 3 -7.76 -3.49 -20.09
N THR A 4 -8.88 -3.69 -19.39
CA THR A 4 -8.86 -4.40 -18.11
C THR A 4 -8.21 -5.77 -18.30
N SER A 5 -7.10 -5.97 -17.64
CA SER A 5 -6.38 -7.24 -17.64
C SER A 5 -7.00 -8.21 -16.63
N ARG A 6 -6.69 -9.49 -16.72
CA ARG A 6 -7.22 -10.49 -15.81
C ARG A 6 -6.11 -11.31 -15.19
N TRP A 7 -6.16 -11.45 -13.88
CA TRP A 7 -5.49 -12.53 -13.19
C TRP A 7 -6.43 -13.74 -13.27
N THR A 8 -6.03 -14.77 -14.02
CA THR A 8 -6.93 -15.88 -14.31
C THR A 8 -6.71 -17.06 -13.34
N ILE A 9 -7.72 -17.92 -13.22
CA ILE A 9 -7.58 -19.20 -12.49
C ILE A 9 -6.39 -20.00 -13.01
N ALA A 10 -6.20 -20.04 -14.33
CA ALA A 10 -5.06 -20.74 -14.95
C ALA A 10 -3.70 -20.15 -14.55
N ASP A 11 -3.63 -18.88 -14.25
CA ASP A 11 -2.41 -18.24 -13.73
C ASP A 11 -2.22 -18.58 -12.25
N ALA A 12 -3.24 -18.46 -11.43
CA ALA A 12 -3.18 -18.78 -10.01
C ALA A 12 -2.82 -20.27 -9.76
N LEU A 13 -3.27 -21.18 -10.61
CA LEU A 13 -2.89 -22.60 -10.55
C LEU A 13 -1.38 -22.87 -10.76
N LYS A 14 -0.61 -21.89 -11.23
CA LYS A 14 0.86 -21.98 -11.36
C LYS A 14 1.60 -21.51 -10.10
N ILE A 15 0.90 -21.04 -9.08
CA ILE A 15 1.52 -20.64 -7.82
C ILE A 15 2.28 -21.85 -7.24
N ASN A 16 3.56 -21.63 -6.95
CA ASN A 16 4.42 -22.63 -6.33
C ASN A 16 4.96 -22.07 -5.00
N GLU A 17 4.28 -22.37 -3.92
CA GLU A 17 4.65 -21.94 -2.55
C GLU A 17 5.99 -22.53 -2.06
N SER A 18 6.54 -23.51 -2.77
CA SER A 18 7.81 -24.16 -2.41
C SER A 18 9.00 -23.61 -3.20
N ASP A 19 8.81 -22.62 -4.06
CA ASP A 19 9.90 -22.00 -4.82
C ASP A 19 10.71 -21.05 -3.90
N PRO A 20 11.98 -21.40 -3.58
CA PRO A 20 12.78 -20.58 -2.67
C PRO A 20 13.09 -19.19 -3.23
N THR A 21 12.93 -18.97 -4.53
CA THR A 21 13.18 -17.67 -5.16
C THR A 21 12.03 -16.70 -4.96
N THR A 22 10.86 -17.18 -4.57
CA THR A 22 9.66 -16.38 -4.26
C THR A 22 9.18 -16.58 -2.81
N THR A 23 10.05 -17.05 -1.93
CA THR A 23 9.71 -17.34 -0.54
C THR A 23 10.44 -16.41 0.41
N MET A 24 9.70 -15.78 1.34
CA MET A 24 10.26 -14.96 2.42
C MET A 24 11.21 -15.77 3.31
N PRO A 25 12.28 -15.17 3.81
CA PRO A 25 13.14 -15.82 4.81
C PRO A 25 12.35 -16.12 6.09
N LEU A 26 12.79 -17.15 6.82
CA LEU A 26 12.21 -17.43 8.13
C LEU A 26 12.50 -16.31 9.11
N ILE A 27 11.50 -15.94 9.89
CA ILE A 27 11.62 -14.96 10.96
C ILE A 27 12.05 -15.66 12.24
N SER A 28 13.12 -15.15 12.87
CA SER A 28 13.56 -15.62 14.19
C SER A 28 12.54 -15.26 15.27
N THR A 29 12.45 -16.07 16.32
CA THR A 29 11.56 -15.79 17.46
C THR A 29 12.08 -14.69 18.38
N ASP A 30 13.34 -14.28 18.22
CA ASP A 30 14.00 -13.19 18.96
C ASP A 30 14.13 -11.90 18.14
N PHE A 31 13.16 -11.66 17.23
CA PHE A 31 13.13 -10.45 16.42
C PHE A 31 13.09 -9.17 17.28
N PRO A 32 13.72 -8.08 16.81
CA PRO A 32 13.70 -6.80 17.53
C PRO A 32 12.31 -6.17 17.51
N THR A 33 11.92 -5.58 18.63
CA THR A 33 10.71 -4.76 18.72
C THR A 33 11.08 -3.31 18.45
N MET A 34 10.38 -2.69 17.53
CA MET A 34 10.61 -1.31 17.14
C MET A 34 10.18 -0.31 18.22
N ASP A 35 9.07 -0.59 18.90
CA ASP A 35 8.56 0.22 20.03
C ASP A 35 7.90 -0.68 21.09
N GLU A 36 8.10 -0.31 22.36
CA GLU A 36 7.55 -1.07 23.48
C GLU A 36 6.11 -0.68 23.84
N SER A 37 5.63 0.47 23.34
CA SER A 37 4.32 1.05 23.66
C SER A 37 3.33 1.03 22.50
N VAL A 38 3.81 0.80 21.28
CA VAL A 38 3.00 0.87 20.06
C VAL A 38 3.18 -0.41 19.24
N MET A 39 2.07 -0.94 18.74
CA MET A 39 2.05 -2.02 17.76
C MET A 39 1.87 -1.42 16.37
N ILE A 40 2.59 -1.94 15.39
CA ILE A 40 2.53 -1.46 14.01
C ILE A 40 2.25 -2.58 13.03
N TRP A 41 1.68 -2.21 11.87
CA TRP A 41 1.53 -3.12 10.73
C TRP A 41 1.76 -2.39 9.41
N ASP A 42 0.80 -2.10 8.58
CA ASP A 42 1.00 -1.51 7.27
C ASP A 42 1.94 -0.30 7.32
N THR A 43 3.06 -0.39 6.66
CA THR A 43 4.12 0.63 6.73
C THR A 43 4.47 1.10 5.32
N GLY A 44 4.83 2.37 5.20
CA GLY A 44 5.39 2.95 4.00
C GLY A 44 6.40 4.05 4.30
N ALA A 45 7.39 4.21 3.44
CA ALA A 45 8.35 5.30 3.55
C ALA A 45 7.75 6.62 3.04
N LEU A 46 8.30 7.75 3.52
CA LEU A 46 8.11 9.04 2.90
C LEU A 46 8.66 9.01 1.47
N ARG A 47 7.87 9.41 0.49
CA ARG A 47 8.25 9.37 -0.92
C ARG A 47 7.90 10.66 -1.67
N ASN A 48 8.47 10.83 -2.83
CA ASN A 48 8.02 11.84 -3.79
C ASN A 48 6.85 11.29 -4.64
N ILE A 49 6.27 12.14 -5.47
CA ILE A 49 5.14 11.76 -6.33
C ILE A 49 5.53 10.76 -7.44
N HIS A 50 6.83 10.59 -7.71
CA HIS A 50 7.36 9.61 -8.67
C HIS A 50 7.59 8.22 -8.05
N GLY A 51 7.27 8.04 -6.76
CA GLY A 51 7.38 6.78 -6.05
C GLY A 51 8.73 6.53 -5.36
N GLU A 52 9.70 7.43 -5.51
CA GLU A 52 11.02 7.27 -4.88
C GLU A 52 10.94 7.56 -3.38
N THR A 53 11.52 6.68 -2.57
CA THR A 53 11.73 6.91 -1.14
C THR A 53 12.73 8.04 -0.95
N VAL A 54 12.38 9.06 -0.16
CA VAL A 54 13.22 10.24 0.05
C VAL A 54 13.54 10.47 1.52
N THR A 55 14.72 11.04 1.79
CA THR A 55 15.04 11.61 3.10
C THR A 55 14.62 13.05 3.17
N PHE A 56 14.16 13.50 4.35
CA PHE A 56 13.89 14.91 4.62
C PHE A 56 14.94 15.48 5.59
N LYS A 57 15.74 16.44 5.15
CA LYS A 57 16.87 17.01 5.92
C LYS A 57 17.80 15.93 6.51
N GLY A 58 18.04 14.87 5.74
CA GLY A 58 18.88 13.75 6.16
C GLY A 58 18.25 12.80 7.18
N TRP A 59 16.93 12.86 7.38
CA TRP A 59 16.16 11.92 8.13
C TRP A 59 15.38 10.99 7.19
N HIS A 60 15.43 9.69 7.44
CA HIS A 60 14.46 8.74 6.94
C HIS A 60 13.18 8.87 7.76
N VAL A 61 12.04 8.81 7.08
CA VAL A 61 10.71 8.91 7.71
C VAL A 61 9.83 7.79 7.17
N ILE A 62 9.12 7.12 8.05
CA ILE A 62 8.09 6.15 7.70
C ILE A 62 6.79 6.51 8.41
N TRP A 63 5.69 6.17 7.78
CA TRP A 63 4.39 6.10 8.41
C TRP A 63 3.99 4.63 8.60
N SER A 64 3.11 4.35 9.52
CA SER A 64 2.56 3.01 9.72
C SER A 64 1.17 3.10 10.33
N LEU A 65 0.34 2.14 10.02
CA LEU A 65 -0.81 1.88 10.88
C LEU A 65 -0.30 1.47 12.25
N ALA A 66 -0.91 1.99 13.28
CA ALA A 66 -0.49 1.83 14.65
C ALA A 66 -1.68 1.68 15.60
N VAL A 67 -1.43 1.03 16.72
CA VAL A 67 -2.32 1.01 17.88
C VAL A 67 -1.48 1.03 19.14
N ASP A 68 -1.94 1.72 20.17
CA ASP A 68 -1.30 1.67 21.48
C ASP A 68 -1.26 0.23 21.97
N LYS A 69 -0.10 -0.21 22.46
CA LYS A 69 0.09 -1.59 22.91
C LYS A 69 -0.89 -1.91 24.04
N ILE A 70 -1.70 -2.91 23.80
CA ILE A 70 -2.65 -3.43 24.75
C ILE A 70 -2.15 -4.76 25.29
N ASP A 71 -2.56 -5.09 26.50
CA ASP A 71 -2.26 -6.40 27.07
C ASP A 71 -3.05 -7.48 26.32
N LEU A 72 -2.38 -8.10 25.36
CA LEU A 72 -2.88 -9.21 24.57
C LEU A 72 -2.33 -10.56 25.02
N THR A 73 -1.81 -10.64 26.25
CA THR A 73 -1.06 -11.80 26.76
C THR A 73 -1.81 -13.13 26.62
N ASN A 74 -3.12 -13.11 26.50
CA ASN A 74 -3.94 -14.29 26.28
C ASN A 74 -4.97 -14.12 25.16
N ALA A 75 -4.82 -13.08 24.34
CA ALA A 75 -5.73 -12.85 23.23
C ALA A 75 -5.52 -13.90 22.12
N SER A 76 -6.60 -14.35 21.53
CA SER A 76 -6.57 -15.09 20.28
C SER A 76 -6.14 -14.16 19.12
N ILE A 77 -5.68 -14.75 18.00
CA ILE A 77 -5.38 -13.98 16.78
C ILE A 77 -6.61 -13.15 16.36
N VAL A 78 -7.82 -13.68 16.47
CA VAL A 78 -9.05 -12.97 16.11
C VAL A 78 -9.28 -11.76 17.00
N GLU A 79 -9.13 -11.90 18.32
CA GLU A 79 -9.29 -10.77 19.26
C GLU A 79 -8.22 -9.70 19.05
N GLU A 80 -6.99 -10.09 18.73
CA GLU A 80 -5.93 -9.14 18.38
C GLU A 80 -6.26 -8.42 17.06
N TRP A 81 -6.67 -9.15 16.04
CA TRP A 81 -7.08 -8.60 14.75
C TRP A 81 -8.22 -7.58 14.92
N ASP A 82 -9.31 -7.96 15.60
CA ASP A 82 -10.45 -7.07 15.83
C ASP A 82 -10.03 -5.81 16.59
N THR A 83 -9.19 -5.95 17.63
CA THR A 83 -8.73 -4.80 18.41
C THR A 83 -7.86 -3.88 17.59
N ARG A 84 -6.96 -4.41 16.80
CA ARG A 84 -6.07 -3.67 15.91
C ARG A 84 -6.87 -2.87 14.89
N ASN A 85 -7.75 -3.51 14.16
CA ASN A 85 -8.55 -2.86 13.12
C ASN A 85 -9.49 -1.77 13.66
N ASN A 86 -10.13 -2.01 14.78
CA ASN A 86 -11.08 -1.07 15.40
C ASN A 86 -10.41 0.11 16.14
N ARG A 87 -9.08 0.15 16.23
CA ARG A 87 -8.35 1.22 16.96
C ARG A 87 -7.20 1.80 16.16
N ALA A 88 -7.12 1.48 14.87
CA ALA A 88 -6.08 1.92 13.99
C ALA A 88 -5.99 3.45 13.88
N TYR A 89 -4.78 3.95 13.93
CA TYR A 89 -4.43 5.29 13.56
C TYR A 89 -3.10 5.29 12.80
N ILE A 90 -2.82 6.36 12.04
CA ILE A 90 -1.55 6.52 11.35
C ILE A 90 -0.54 7.19 12.28
N GLY A 91 0.54 6.45 12.57
CA GLY A 91 1.71 6.94 13.28
C GLY A 91 2.88 7.19 12.36
N PHE A 92 3.93 7.84 12.87
CA PHE A 92 5.17 8.00 12.12
C PHE A 92 6.41 7.76 12.99
N TRP A 93 7.48 7.37 12.34
CA TRP A 93 8.81 7.19 12.92
C TRP A 93 9.84 7.87 12.04
N PHE A 94 10.97 8.20 12.65
CA PHE A 94 12.10 8.80 11.94
C PHE A 94 13.41 8.20 12.41
N SER A 95 14.41 8.16 11.51
CA SER A 95 15.75 7.61 11.76
C SER A 95 16.80 8.36 10.97
N LYS A 96 18.00 8.53 11.54
CA LYS A 96 19.15 9.10 10.79
C LYS A 96 19.74 8.12 9.80
N THR A 97 19.66 6.84 10.08
CA THR A 97 20.34 5.81 9.30
C THR A 97 19.39 5.01 8.39
N GLY A 98 18.08 5.05 8.66
CA GLY A 98 17.11 4.17 8.04
C GLY A 98 17.24 2.71 8.51
N ASN A 99 17.99 2.44 9.56
CA ASN A 99 18.22 1.12 10.11
C ASN A 99 17.15 0.78 11.16
N GLY A 100 16.72 -0.47 11.21
CA GLY A 100 15.66 -0.93 12.10
C GLY A 100 15.88 -0.69 13.59
N ALA A 101 17.14 -0.61 14.03
CA ALA A 101 17.48 -0.32 15.43
C ALA A 101 17.36 1.18 15.79
N ASP A 102 17.25 2.05 14.81
CA ASP A 102 17.37 3.51 14.96
C ASP A 102 16.03 4.25 14.88
N TRP A 103 14.93 3.54 14.65
CA TRP A 103 13.61 4.16 14.52
C TRP A 103 13.15 4.76 15.84
N GLN A 104 12.78 6.03 15.80
CA GLN A 104 12.25 6.79 16.92
C GLN A 104 10.78 7.11 16.66
N TRP A 105 9.95 6.87 17.67
CA TRP A 105 8.52 7.20 17.63
C TRP A 105 8.32 8.72 17.58
N GLY A 106 7.63 9.18 16.56
CA GLY A 106 7.30 10.60 16.36
C GLY A 106 5.91 10.99 16.83
N GLY A 107 5.02 10.03 17.02
CA GLY A 107 3.65 10.28 17.43
C GLY A 107 2.61 9.94 16.35
N ARG A 108 1.37 10.29 16.60
CA ARG A 108 0.30 10.24 15.60
C ARG A 108 0.57 11.25 14.50
N LEU A 109 0.38 10.83 13.25
CA LEU A 109 0.56 11.70 12.09
C LEU A 109 -0.61 12.66 11.93
N LEU A 110 -1.83 12.12 11.91
CA LEU A 110 -3.04 12.91 11.77
C LEU A 110 -3.56 13.31 13.15
N GLN A 111 -3.84 14.58 13.30
CA GLN A 111 -4.45 15.10 14.54
C GLN A 111 -5.96 15.08 14.35
N THR A 112 -6.53 13.93 14.50
CA THR A 112 -7.91 13.83 14.22
C THR A 112 -8.77 14.24 15.28
N SER A 113 -9.85 14.30 14.96
CA SER A 113 -10.93 14.16 14.05
C SER A 113 -12.23 14.07 14.78
N ALA A 114 -12.97 14.99 14.58
CA ALA A 114 -14.39 14.92 14.82
C ALA A 114 -15.10 14.34 13.58
N ASP A 115 -14.41 13.59 12.77
CA ASP A 115 -14.95 13.08 11.51
C ASP A 115 -15.80 11.83 11.72
N LEU A 116 -16.72 11.63 10.79
CA LEU A 116 -17.69 10.54 10.76
C LEU A 116 -17.05 9.15 10.58
N ARG A 117 -15.74 9.11 10.30
CA ARG A 117 -14.95 7.90 10.07
C ARG A 117 -13.74 7.90 10.99
N PRO A 118 -13.83 7.25 12.16
CA PRO A 118 -12.81 7.32 13.20
C PRO A 118 -11.55 6.48 12.93
N HIS A 119 -11.60 5.54 11.97
CA HIS A 119 -10.48 4.65 11.70
C HIS A 119 -9.67 5.14 10.51
N GLU A 120 -8.36 5.07 10.68
CA GLU A 120 -7.37 5.44 9.67
C GLU A 120 -6.71 4.15 9.19
N TRP A 121 -6.86 3.83 7.89
CA TRP A 121 -6.25 2.65 7.30
C TRP A 121 -5.25 3.04 6.22
N SER A 122 -4.66 2.06 5.53
CA SER A 122 -3.51 2.20 4.65
C SER A 122 -3.62 3.24 3.54
N GLY A 123 -2.46 3.61 3.03
CA GLY A 123 -2.32 4.61 1.97
C GLY A 123 -0.88 4.95 1.64
N SER A 124 -0.57 6.24 1.51
CA SER A 124 0.77 6.71 1.15
C SER A 124 1.05 8.14 1.59
N LEU A 125 2.28 8.38 2.11
CA LEU A 125 2.77 9.70 2.52
C LEU A 125 3.69 10.27 1.45
N VAL A 126 3.29 11.39 0.85
CA VAL A 126 3.93 11.94 -0.34
C VAL A 126 4.36 13.38 -0.11
N MET A 127 5.64 13.68 -0.39
CA MET A 127 6.14 15.06 -0.47
C MET A 127 5.55 15.74 -1.71
N ARG A 128 4.98 16.93 -1.54
CA ARG A 128 4.45 17.70 -2.66
C ARG A 128 5.58 18.45 -3.35
N GLU A 129 5.67 18.29 -4.67
CA GLU A 129 6.64 19.02 -5.48
C GLU A 129 6.44 20.54 -5.40
N ASP A 130 7.49 21.28 -5.76
CA ASP A 130 7.54 22.74 -5.72
C ASP A 130 7.27 23.38 -4.33
N THR A 131 7.30 22.57 -3.28
CA THR A 131 7.18 23.03 -1.89
C THR A 131 8.40 22.61 -1.09
N ALA A 132 8.72 23.40 -0.04
CA ALA A 132 9.85 23.05 0.82
C ALA A 132 9.53 21.92 1.80
N ASN A 133 8.28 21.80 2.24
CA ASN A 133 7.89 20.92 3.33
C ASN A 133 6.41 20.51 3.36
N CYS A 134 5.67 20.73 2.31
CA CYS A 134 4.28 20.27 2.23
C CYS A 134 4.23 18.78 1.97
N VAL A 135 3.36 18.07 2.68
CA VAL A 135 3.13 16.64 2.52
C VAL A 135 1.64 16.35 2.42
N ASP A 136 1.30 15.34 1.65
CA ASP A 136 -0.04 14.80 1.56
C ASP A 136 -0.03 13.36 2.12
N MET A 137 -0.89 13.11 3.12
CA MET A 137 -1.21 11.76 3.56
C MET A 137 -2.49 11.32 2.86
N PHE A 138 -2.33 10.50 1.85
CA PHE A 138 -3.42 9.77 1.21
C PHE A 138 -3.65 8.49 2.00
N TYR A 139 -4.89 8.23 2.41
CA TYR A 139 -5.20 7.09 3.27
C TYR A 139 -6.65 6.67 3.12
N THR A 140 -6.99 5.55 3.70
CA THR A 140 -8.37 5.10 3.78
C THR A 140 -8.98 5.59 5.08
N SER A 141 -10.06 6.33 5.02
CA SER A 141 -10.87 6.60 6.20
C SER A 141 -12.04 5.62 6.26
N GLU A 142 -12.23 4.99 7.41
CA GLU A 142 -13.20 3.93 7.62
C GLU A 142 -14.24 4.33 8.67
N ALA A 143 -15.51 4.05 8.39
CA ALA A 143 -16.61 4.30 9.30
C ALA A 143 -16.87 3.09 10.21
N ASP A 144 -17.40 3.36 11.42
CA ASP A 144 -17.90 2.30 12.29
C ASP A 144 -19.06 1.52 11.64
N ALA A 145 -19.15 0.22 11.96
CA ALA A 145 -20.32 -0.56 11.63
C ALA A 145 -21.64 0.12 12.13
N PRO A 146 -22.75 0.04 11.43
CA PRO A 146 -23.03 -0.89 10.32
C PRO A 146 -22.73 -0.33 8.93
N VAL A 147 -22.14 0.84 8.82
CA VAL A 147 -21.98 1.53 7.53
C VAL A 147 -20.80 1.00 6.75
N ASN A 148 -19.77 0.44 7.42
CA ASN A 148 -18.55 -0.15 6.84
C ASN A 148 -18.17 0.41 5.46
N GLN A 149 -18.03 1.74 5.37
CA GLN A 149 -17.66 2.39 4.12
C GLN A 149 -16.26 2.95 4.24
N SER A 150 -15.35 2.24 3.63
CA SER A 150 -14.01 2.77 3.35
C SER A 150 -14.07 3.83 2.26
N VAL A 151 -13.34 4.90 2.45
CA VAL A 151 -13.23 5.98 1.45
C VAL A 151 -11.79 6.44 1.35
N PRO A 152 -11.17 6.38 0.17
CA PRO A 152 -9.91 7.04 -0.10
C PRO A 152 -10.00 8.53 0.21
N SER A 153 -9.12 8.99 1.08
CA SER A 153 -9.13 10.33 1.65
C SER A 153 -7.72 10.92 1.66
N VAL A 154 -7.63 12.23 1.76
CA VAL A 154 -6.36 12.95 1.88
C VAL A 154 -6.40 13.99 2.97
N SER A 155 -5.29 14.14 3.68
CA SER A 155 -5.02 15.26 4.58
C SER A 155 -3.66 15.86 4.23
N THR A 156 -3.62 17.17 4.07
CA THR A 156 -2.40 17.92 3.72
C THR A 156 -1.84 18.61 4.95
N GLY A 157 -0.53 18.46 5.17
CA GLY A 157 0.18 19.07 6.29
C GLY A 157 1.59 19.50 5.92
N HIS A 158 2.41 19.74 6.92
CA HIS A 158 3.80 20.15 6.75
C HIS A 158 4.73 19.32 7.62
N ILE A 159 5.86 18.91 7.02
CA ILE A 159 6.94 18.22 7.72
C ILE A 159 8.04 19.22 8.09
N PHE A 160 8.59 19.07 9.27
CA PHE A 160 9.72 19.83 9.78
C PHE A 160 10.77 18.90 10.38
N ALA A 161 12.02 19.31 10.36
CA ALA A 161 13.10 18.58 11.03
C ALA A 161 14.24 19.52 11.44
N ASP A 162 14.89 19.16 12.55
CA ASP A 162 16.15 19.74 12.99
C ASP A 162 17.15 18.64 13.38
N GLU A 163 18.16 18.97 14.17
CA GLU A 163 19.18 18.01 14.62
C GLU A 163 18.61 16.96 15.58
N THR A 164 17.48 17.25 16.22
CA THR A 164 16.89 16.40 17.28
C THR A 164 15.80 15.45 16.78
N GLY A 165 15.19 15.74 15.63
CA GLY A 165 14.13 14.87 15.10
C GLY A 165 13.29 15.49 14.00
N VAL A 166 12.18 14.81 13.74
CA VAL A 166 11.17 15.16 12.74
C VAL A 166 9.83 15.34 13.44
N TRP A 167 9.05 16.30 12.97
CA TRP A 167 7.65 16.50 13.41
C TRP A 167 6.78 16.98 12.25
N PHE A 168 5.49 16.82 12.41
CA PHE A 168 4.49 17.28 11.46
C PHE A 168 3.54 18.28 12.12
N GLU A 169 3.06 19.23 11.32
CA GLU A 169 2.12 20.26 11.79
C GLU A 169 1.06 20.57 10.71
N GLY A 170 -0.08 21.05 11.17
CA GLY A 170 -1.08 21.72 10.34
C GLY A 170 -1.80 20.81 9.35
N PHE A 171 -1.92 19.52 9.65
CA PHE A 171 -2.76 18.65 8.82
C PHE A 171 -4.19 19.20 8.74
N SER A 172 -4.69 19.29 7.52
CA SER A 172 -6.06 19.71 7.23
C SER A 172 -7.07 18.66 7.70
N THR A 173 -8.32 19.08 7.84
CA THR A 173 -9.42 18.11 7.87
C THR A 173 -9.37 17.25 6.63
N SER A 174 -9.67 15.96 6.78
CA SER A 174 -9.73 15.00 5.67
C SER A 174 -10.66 15.45 4.57
N THR A 175 -10.22 15.23 3.34
CA THR A 175 -11.02 15.41 2.14
C THR A 175 -11.20 14.07 1.45
N GLU A 176 -12.45 13.68 1.19
CA GLU A 176 -12.73 12.49 0.37
C GLU A 176 -12.24 12.72 -1.06
N MET A 177 -11.48 11.75 -1.58
CA MET A 177 -10.96 11.78 -2.95
C MET A 177 -12.02 11.30 -3.94
N PHE A 178 -12.54 10.11 -3.75
CA PHE A 178 -13.58 9.48 -4.55
C PHE A 178 -14.26 8.38 -3.74
N SER A 179 -15.39 7.87 -4.23
CA SER A 179 -16.12 6.78 -3.58
C SER A 179 -16.55 5.75 -4.62
N ALA A 180 -16.72 4.51 -4.21
CA ALA A 180 -17.22 3.43 -5.06
C ALA A 180 -18.54 3.83 -5.74
N ASP A 181 -18.61 3.63 -7.05
CA ASP A 181 -19.69 4.16 -7.88
C ASP A 181 -20.68 3.09 -8.41
N GLY A 182 -20.39 1.80 -8.19
CA GLY A 182 -21.18 0.69 -8.71
C GLY A 182 -21.02 0.47 -10.22
N ILE A 183 -20.08 1.17 -10.86
CA ILE A 183 -19.81 1.09 -12.30
C ILE A 183 -18.42 0.56 -12.57
N HIS A 184 -17.42 1.15 -11.93
CA HIS A 184 -16.01 0.72 -12.01
C HIS A 184 -15.66 -0.25 -10.89
N GLU A 185 -16.23 -0.06 -9.71
CA GLU A 185 -16.12 -0.94 -8.54
C GLU A 185 -17.48 -1.17 -7.89
N ALA A 186 -17.63 -2.30 -7.18
CA ALA A 186 -18.78 -2.56 -6.35
C ALA A 186 -18.96 -1.48 -5.28
N ASN A 187 -20.19 -1.19 -4.93
CA ASN A 187 -20.55 -0.24 -3.88
C ASN A 187 -21.48 -0.88 -2.83
N SER A 188 -21.85 -0.14 -1.79
CA SER A 188 -22.67 -0.62 -0.68
C SER A 188 -24.11 -1.04 -1.06
N ASP A 189 -24.57 -0.67 -2.25
CA ASP A 189 -25.89 -1.11 -2.75
C ASP A 189 -25.81 -2.50 -3.37
N GLU A 190 -24.61 -2.91 -3.82
CA GLU A 190 -24.36 -4.19 -4.47
C GLU A 190 -23.77 -5.22 -3.51
N ASP A 191 -22.85 -4.77 -2.65
CA ASP A 191 -22.15 -5.64 -1.71
C ASP A 191 -21.95 -4.94 -0.37
N GLU A 192 -22.42 -5.55 0.73
CA GLU A 192 -22.24 -5.07 2.10
C GLU A 192 -20.77 -5.13 2.55
N TYR A 193 -19.95 -5.98 1.93
CA TYR A 193 -18.56 -6.25 2.30
C TYR A 193 -17.55 -5.94 1.19
N PHE A 194 -17.87 -4.98 0.33
CA PHE A 194 -16.96 -4.58 -0.74
C PHE A 194 -15.68 -3.91 -0.18
N ASP A 195 -14.57 -4.19 -0.84
CA ASP A 195 -13.30 -3.53 -0.57
C ASP A 195 -13.17 -2.27 -1.42
N PHE A 196 -12.80 -1.15 -0.80
CA PHE A 196 -12.56 0.11 -1.50
C PHE A 196 -11.58 0.98 -0.70
N ARG A 197 -10.26 0.70 -0.82
CA ARG A 197 -9.26 1.23 0.11
C ARG A 197 -7.86 1.31 -0.47
N ASP A 198 -6.90 1.75 0.36
CA ASP A 198 -5.45 1.71 0.15
C ASP A 198 -4.95 2.53 -1.05
N PRO A 199 -5.24 3.84 -1.12
CA PRO A 199 -4.85 4.65 -2.26
C PRO A 199 -3.34 4.82 -2.35
N HIS A 200 -2.75 4.45 -3.48
CA HIS A 200 -1.39 4.76 -3.86
C HIS A 200 -1.40 5.82 -4.96
N VAL A 201 -1.00 7.04 -4.62
CA VAL A 201 -1.02 8.19 -5.52
C VAL A 201 0.36 8.41 -6.12
N PHE A 202 0.44 8.60 -7.43
CA PHE A 202 1.69 8.74 -8.17
C PHE A 202 1.50 9.57 -9.45
N MET A 203 2.59 10.12 -9.98
CA MET A 203 2.62 10.75 -11.28
C MET A 203 3.09 9.75 -12.34
N ASN A 204 2.31 9.58 -13.40
CA ASN A 204 2.71 8.76 -14.53
C ASN A 204 3.77 9.50 -15.36
N PRO A 205 4.98 8.96 -15.53
CA PRO A 205 6.04 9.64 -16.25
C PRO A 205 5.80 9.78 -17.76
N GLU A 206 4.84 9.05 -18.33
CA GLU A 206 4.54 9.11 -19.77
C GLU A 206 3.70 10.33 -20.14
N ASP A 207 2.76 10.73 -19.30
CA ASP A 207 1.84 11.84 -19.58
C ASP A 207 1.88 12.98 -18.56
N GLY A 208 2.64 12.80 -17.45
CA GLY A 208 2.78 13.80 -16.39
C GLY A 208 1.53 14.00 -15.53
N ARG A 209 0.52 13.14 -15.66
CA ARG A 209 -0.72 13.23 -14.89
C ARG A 209 -0.61 12.44 -13.58
N VAL A 210 -1.37 12.87 -12.60
CA VAL A 210 -1.45 12.20 -11.30
C VAL A 210 -2.60 11.19 -11.29
N TYR A 211 -2.29 9.99 -10.83
CA TYR A 211 -3.21 8.86 -10.70
C TYR A 211 -3.22 8.33 -9.28
N ALA A 212 -4.30 7.65 -8.93
CA ALA A 212 -4.40 6.81 -7.74
C ALA A 212 -4.78 5.39 -8.18
N VAL A 213 -4.01 4.37 -7.78
CA VAL A 213 -4.49 3.00 -7.77
C VAL A 213 -4.98 2.65 -6.38
N TYR A 214 -5.98 1.80 -6.29
CA TYR A 214 -6.63 1.42 -5.03
C TYR A 214 -7.23 0.02 -5.13
N GLU A 215 -7.46 -0.61 -3.98
CA GLU A 215 -8.20 -1.86 -3.91
C GLU A 215 -9.68 -1.61 -4.16
N GLY A 216 -10.29 -2.51 -4.92
CA GLY A 216 -11.72 -2.53 -5.19
C GLY A 216 -12.21 -3.94 -5.48
N ASN A 217 -13.50 -4.07 -5.71
CA ASN A 217 -14.13 -5.29 -6.19
C ASN A 217 -14.82 -5.05 -7.53
N VAL A 218 -14.91 -6.10 -8.34
CA VAL A 218 -15.70 -6.06 -9.59
C VAL A 218 -17.14 -5.68 -9.29
N PRO A 219 -17.74 -4.72 -10.05
CA PRO A 219 -19.14 -4.32 -9.84
C PRO A 219 -20.10 -5.50 -9.93
N GLY A 220 -21.06 -5.58 -9.03
CA GLY A 220 -22.05 -6.64 -8.93
C GLY A 220 -22.04 -7.34 -7.58
N MET A 221 -23.00 -8.22 -7.37
CA MET A 221 -23.18 -8.91 -6.09
C MET A 221 -22.33 -10.17 -6.01
N ARG A 222 -21.56 -10.30 -4.95
CA ARG A 222 -20.81 -11.54 -4.64
C ARG A 222 -21.75 -12.74 -4.61
N GLY A 223 -21.30 -13.85 -5.20
CA GLY A 223 -22.08 -15.06 -5.32
C GLY A 223 -22.95 -15.13 -6.58
N ASP A 224 -23.20 -14.02 -7.26
CA ASP A 224 -23.97 -13.99 -8.52
C ASP A 224 -23.07 -13.98 -9.78
N PHE A 225 -21.75 -13.89 -9.59
CA PHE A 225 -20.81 -13.84 -10.71
C PHE A 225 -20.74 -15.16 -11.47
N THR A 226 -20.67 -15.06 -12.80
CA THR A 226 -20.41 -16.19 -13.66
C THR A 226 -18.93 -16.26 -14.02
N ILE A 227 -18.24 -17.31 -13.59
CA ILE A 227 -16.83 -17.54 -13.89
C ILE A 227 -16.71 -18.16 -15.28
N GLY A 228 -16.56 -17.31 -16.29
CA GLY A 228 -16.49 -17.70 -17.69
C GLY A 228 -15.08 -18.09 -18.14
N SER A 229 -14.94 -18.38 -19.42
CA SER A 229 -13.64 -18.78 -20.00
C SER A 229 -12.56 -17.71 -19.94
N LYS A 230 -12.95 -16.46 -19.85
CA LYS A 230 -12.00 -15.33 -19.73
C LYS A 230 -11.36 -15.26 -18.35
N GLU A 231 -12.14 -15.51 -17.31
CA GLU A 231 -11.71 -15.58 -15.92
C GLU A 231 -10.96 -16.88 -15.62
N GLN A 232 -11.35 -17.97 -16.26
CA GLN A 232 -10.68 -19.25 -16.13
C GLN A 232 -9.30 -19.26 -16.81
N GLY A 233 -9.16 -18.62 -17.96
CA GLY A 233 -7.96 -18.76 -18.80
C GLY A 233 -7.83 -20.16 -19.39
N LEU A 234 -6.59 -20.59 -19.65
CA LEU A 234 -6.28 -21.92 -20.17
C LEU A 234 -6.06 -22.92 -19.03
N ILE A 235 -7.14 -23.30 -18.36
CA ILE A 235 -7.09 -24.26 -17.26
C ILE A 235 -6.65 -25.67 -17.75
N PRO A 236 -5.95 -26.45 -16.90
CA PRO A 236 -5.56 -27.82 -17.24
C PRO A 236 -6.78 -28.73 -17.50
N PRO A 237 -6.68 -29.69 -18.42
CA PRO A 237 -7.74 -30.66 -18.65
C PRO A 237 -8.13 -31.41 -17.36
N GLY A 238 -9.42 -31.41 -17.05
CA GLY A 238 -9.96 -32.10 -15.87
C GLY A 238 -9.95 -31.25 -14.59
N PHE A 239 -9.46 -30.02 -14.65
CA PHE A 239 -9.67 -29.06 -13.56
C PHE A 239 -11.11 -28.56 -13.60
N GLU A 240 -11.76 -28.57 -12.44
CA GLU A 240 -13.09 -27.99 -12.24
C GLU A 240 -12.96 -26.77 -11.34
N VAL A 241 -13.61 -25.66 -11.73
CA VAL A 241 -13.67 -24.46 -10.91
C VAL A 241 -14.34 -24.81 -9.59
N GLY A 242 -13.67 -24.50 -8.49
CA GLY A 242 -14.16 -24.82 -7.15
C GLY A 242 -15.45 -24.06 -6.80
N ALA A 243 -16.27 -24.66 -5.93
CA ALA A 243 -17.42 -23.97 -5.36
C ALA A 243 -16.95 -22.73 -4.58
N GLY A 244 -17.68 -21.64 -4.72
CA GLY A 244 -17.35 -20.37 -4.08
C GLY A 244 -16.45 -19.47 -4.92
N ALA A 245 -16.05 -19.87 -6.14
CA ALA A 245 -15.27 -19.00 -7.03
C ALA A 245 -16.02 -17.70 -7.40
N GLU A 246 -17.34 -17.72 -7.37
CA GLU A 246 -18.23 -16.58 -7.57
C GLU A 246 -18.16 -15.51 -6.46
N TYR A 247 -17.44 -15.79 -5.38
CA TYR A 247 -17.23 -14.85 -4.27
C TYR A 247 -15.87 -14.12 -4.38
N GLY A 248 -14.91 -14.65 -5.12
CA GLY A 248 -13.64 -13.96 -5.35
C GLY A 248 -13.80 -12.88 -6.42
N ALA A 249 -13.89 -11.62 -6.01
CA ALA A 249 -14.26 -10.51 -6.88
C ALA A 249 -13.27 -9.34 -6.86
N ALA A 250 -12.01 -9.56 -6.46
CA ALA A 250 -11.04 -8.49 -6.34
C ALA A 250 -10.74 -7.78 -7.67
N ALA A 251 -10.49 -6.49 -7.57
CA ALA A 251 -10.06 -5.63 -8.66
C ALA A 251 -9.04 -4.58 -8.18
N ILE A 252 -8.13 -4.18 -9.03
CA ILE A 252 -7.26 -3.02 -8.82
C ILE A 252 -7.84 -1.87 -9.63
N GLY A 253 -8.49 -0.95 -8.91
CA GLY A 253 -9.07 0.26 -9.48
C GLY A 253 -8.01 1.32 -9.78
N ILE A 254 -8.39 2.27 -10.62
CA ILE A 254 -7.57 3.44 -10.95
C ILE A 254 -8.45 4.67 -11.15
N ALA A 255 -7.99 5.79 -10.60
CA ALA A 255 -8.60 7.10 -10.84
C ALA A 255 -7.53 8.09 -11.30
N VAL A 256 -7.94 9.10 -12.08
CA VAL A 256 -7.07 10.17 -12.56
C VAL A 256 -7.51 11.50 -11.99
N LEU A 257 -6.52 12.30 -11.56
CA LEU A 257 -6.72 13.65 -11.07
C LEU A 257 -6.80 14.62 -12.26
N ASP A 258 -7.66 15.61 -12.18
CA ASP A 258 -7.78 16.68 -13.17
C ASP A 258 -6.46 17.46 -13.32
N ASP A 259 -6.16 17.90 -14.54
CA ASP A 259 -4.97 18.70 -14.83
C ASP A 259 -4.94 19.98 -13.99
N GLY A 260 -3.78 20.28 -13.39
CA GLY A 260 -3.56 21.44 -12.52
C GLY A 260 -4.11 21.31 -11.09
N ALA A 261 -4.84 20.24 -10.78
CA ALA A 261 -5.39 20.05 -9.43
C ALA A 261 -4.29 19.66 -8.43
N TYR A 262 -3.29 18.89 -8.86
CA TYR A 262 -2.13 18.54 -8.01
C TYR A 262 -1.34 19.77 -7.57
N GLU A 263 -0.99 20.66 -8.49
CA GLU A 263 -0.27 21.91 -8.23
C GLU A 263 -1.10 22.84 -7.32
N ALA A 264 -2.42 22.84 -7.50
CA ALA A 264 -3.35 23.60 -6.67
C ALA A 264 -3.55 22.98 -5.27
N GLY A 265 -3.15 21.71 -5.08
CA GLY A 265 -3.47 20.95 -3.86
C GLY A 265 -4.96 20.68 -3.68
N ASP A 266 -5.71 20.60 -4.78
CA ASP A 266 -7.15 20.34 -4.78
C ASP A 266 -7.42 18.88 -5.13
N PHE A 267 -7.50 18.05 -4.10
CA PHE A 267 -7.79 16.62 -4.21
C PHE A 267 -9.27 16.30 -3.94
N SER A 268 -10.14 17.30 -3.97
CA SER A 268 -11.56 17.09 -3.72
C SER A 268 -12.20 16.12 -4.73
N LYS A 269 -13.27 15.46 -4.30
CA LYS A 269 -13.97 14.42 -5.06
C LYS A 269 -14.31 14.81 -6.49
N SER A 270 -14.63 16.09 -6.72
CA SER A 270 -14.97 16.61 -8.06
C SER A 270 -13.79 16.70 -9.02
N ARG A 271 -12.56 16.46 -8.54
CA ARG A 271 -11.33 16.51 -9.33
C ARG A 271 -10.84 15.14 -9.79
N TRP A 272 -11.44 14.08 -9.29
CA TRP A 272 -11.07 12.74 -9.67
C TRP A 272 -12.06 12.11 -10.64
N THR A 273 -11.54 11.38 -11.60
CA THR A 273 -12.32 10.56 -12.52
C THR A 273 -11.87 9.11 -12.39
N GLN A 274 -12.76 8.23 -11.94
CA GLN A 274 -12.54 6.79 -11.90
C GLN A 274 -12.55 6.24 -13.34
N LEU A 275 -11.71 5.23 -13.58
CA LEU A 275 -11.53 4.59 -14.87
C LEU A 275 -11.74 3.08 -14.72
N GLU A 276 -11.84 2.37 -15.87
CA GLU A 276 -11.88 0.90 -15.86
C GLU A 276 -10.72 0.31 -15.06
N PRO A 277 -10.95 -0.70 -14.22
CA PRO A 277 -9.90 -1.34 -13.42
C PRO A 277 -8.72 -1.81 -14.27
N LEU A 278 -7.51 -1.71 -13.75
CA LEU A 278 -6.30 -2.20 -14.43
C LEU A 278 -6.27 -3.71 -14.51
N VAL A 279 -6.61 -4.38 -13.40
CA VAL A 279 -6.62 -5.83 -13.26
C VAL A 279 -7.85 -6.26 -12.47
N THR A 280 -8.49 -7.34 -12.90
CA THR A 280 -9.52 -8.04 -12.12
C THR A 280 -9.06 -9.45 -11.81
N ALA A 281 -9.44 -9.95 -10.62
CA ALA A 281 -9.12 -11.30 -10.13
C ALA A 281 -10.38 -12.13 -9.88
N LEU A 282 -11.43 -11.89 -10.68
CA LEU A 282 -12.72 -12.57 -10.55
C LEU A 282 -12.57 -14.08 -10.65
N GLY A 283 -13.03 -14.80 -9.64
CA GLY A 283 -12.88 -16.24 -9.52
C GLY A 283 -11.51 -16.70 -9.03
N VAL A 284 -10.60 -15.79 -8.71
CA VAL A 284 -9.24 -16.09 -8.21
C VAL A 284 -9.08 -15.68 -6.76
N ASN A 285 -9.31 -14.44 -6.45
CA ASN A 285 -9.10 -13.89 -5.11
C ASN A 285 -10.13 -12.79 -4.82
N ASP A 286 -10.41 -12.56 -3.55
CA ASP A 286 -11.35 -11.54 -3.13
C ASP A 286 -10.66 -10.24 -2.67
N GLN A 287 -9.35 -10.26 -2.47
CA GLN A 287 -8.56 -9.12 -2.02
C GLN A 287 -7.34 -8.86 -2.89
N THR A 288 -7.14 -7.57 -3.21
CA THR A 288 -5.95 -7.03 -3.87
C THR A 288 -5.50 -5.78 -3.12
N GLU A 289 -5.16 -5.96 -1.83
CA GLU A 289 -4.82 -4.86 -0.91
C GLU A 289 -3.56 -4.12 -1.32
N ARG A 290 -3.46 -2.87 -0.90
CA ARG A 290 -2.30 -1.99 -1.07
C ARG A 290 -1.70 -2.01 -2.48
N PRO A 291 -2.50 -1.88 -3.54
CA PRO A 291 -1.96 -1.84 -4.88
C PRO A 291 -1.00 -0.66 -5.03
N HIS A 292 0.14 -0.89 -5.67
CA HIS A 292 1.11 0.17 -5.93
C HIS A 292 1.86 -0.06 -7.23
N VAL A 293 2.37 1.03 -7.80
CA VAL A 293 2.98 1.04 -9.13
C VAL A 293 4.47 1.38 -9.02
N VAL A 294 5.27 0.65 -9.78
CA VAL A 294 6.70 0.92 -9.96
C VAL A 294 7.00 1.07 -11.46
N PHE A 295 7.57 2.21 -11.85
CA PHE A 295 8.07 2.44 -13.20
C PHE A 295 9.55 2.09 -13.26
N ARG A 296 9.91 1.13 -14.10
CA ARG A 296 11.31 0.69 -14.22
C ARG A 296 11.61 0.12 -15.60
N ASP A 297 12.73 0.51 -16.18
CA ASP A 297 13.23 -0.01 -17.46
C ASP A 297 12.20 0.04 -18.60
N GLY A 298 11.41 1.11 -18.65
CA GLY A 298 10.36 1.31 -19.66
C GLY A 298 9.14 0.40 -19.48
N ARG A 299 8.98 -0.19 -18.29
CA ARG A 299 7.84 -1.04 -17.91
C ARG A 299 7.09 -0.46 -16.73
N VAL A 300 5.85 -0.89 -16.61
CA VAL A 300 5.01 -0.63 -15.43
C VAL A 300 4.80 -1.95 -14.69
N TYR A 301 5.27 -1.99 -13.45
CA TYR A 301 5.03 -3.08 -12.52
C TYR A 301 3.90 -2.64 -11.57
N LEU A 302 2.88 -3.45 -11.48
CA LEU A 302 1.73 -3.26 -10.59
C LEU A 302 1.77 -4.37 -9.55
N PHE A 303 1.94 -4.00 -8.28
CA PHE A 303 1.98 -4.93 -7.16
C PHE A 303 0.72 -4.81 -6.32
N THR A 304 0.37 -5.88 -5.62
CA THR A 304 -0.70 -5.95 -4.63
C THR A 304 -0.38 -7.04 -3.61
N ILE A 305 -1.04 -7.02 -2.47
CA ILE A 305 -0.94 -8.09 -1.48
C ILE A 305 -2.28 -8.82 -1.35
N SER A 306 -2.21 -10.09 -0.99
CA SER A 306 -3.40 -10.92 -0.78
C SER A 306 -3.16 -11.90 0.35
N HIS A 307 -4.22 -12.17 1.11
CA HIS A 307 -4.22 -13.21 2.12
C HIS A 307 -4.43 -14.61 1.50
N ALA A 308 -3.83 -15.61 2.10
CA ALA A 308 -4.06 -17.02 1.74
C ALA A 308 -5.54 -17.42 1.90
N SER A 309 -6.24 -16.79 2.85
CA SER A 309 -7.63 -17.08 3.17
C SER A 309 -8.64 -16.51 2.16
N THR A 310 -8.24 -15.60 1.28
CA THR A 310 -9.14 -14.91 0.34
C THR A 310 -9.15 -15.53 -1.06
N TYR A 311 -8.35 -16.58 -1.27
CA TYR A 311 -8.40 -17.33 -2.52
C TYR A 311 -9.72 -18.09 -2.69
N SER A 312 -10.22 -18.07 -3.91
CA SER A 312 -11.41 -18.83 -4.31
C SER A 312 -11.23 -20.33 -4.14
N GLY A 313 -12.32 -21.05 -3.92
CA GLY A 313 -12.29 -22.49 -3.68
C GLY A 313 -11.56 -23.28 -4.77
N GLY A 314 -10.64 -24.13 -4.34
CA GLY A 314 -9.79 -24.95 -5.23
C GLY A 314 -8.47 -24.28 -5.64
N LEU A 315 -8.26 -23.03 -5.28
CA LEU A 315 -6.99 -22.33 -5.43
C LEU A 315 -6.28 -22.20 -4.08
N VAL A 316 -4.96 -22.07 -4.14
CA VAL A 316 -4.12 -21.83 -2.97
C VAL A 316 -3.03 -20.83 -3.33
N GLY A 317 -2.65 -20.01 -2.35
CA GLY A 317 -1.52 -19.11 -2.43
C GLY A 317 -1.16 -18.63 -1.03
N PRO A 318 0.11 -18.24 -0.78
CA PRO A 318 0.54 -17.76 0.52
C PRO A 318 0.05 -16.32 0.77
N ASP A 319 0.01 -15.91 2.04
CA ASP A 319 0.06 -14.49 2.37
C ASP A 319 1.32 -13.90 1.73
N GLY A 320 1.17 -12.83 0.91
CA GLY A 320 2.32 -12.30 0.21
C GLY A 320 1.99 -11.19 -0.79
N VAL A 321 3.04 -10.76 -1.49
CA VAL A 321 2.93 -9.81 -2.59
C VAL A 321 2.81 -10.53 -3.92
N TYR A 322 1.86 -10.04 -4.70
CA TYR A 322 1.57 -10.48 -6.07
C TYR A 322 1.82 -9.33 -7.02
N GLY A 323 2.08 -9.62 -8.28
CA GLY A 323 2.39 -8.57 -9.22
C GLY A 323 2.13 -8.90 -10.68
N PHE A 324 2.03 -7.84 -11.43
CA PHE A 324 1.74 -7.84 -12.86
C PHE A 324 2.67 -6.85 -13.55
N VAL A 325 2.97 -7.09 -14.83
CA VAL A 325 3.84 -6.21 -15.62
C VAL A 325 3.20 -5.85 -16.94
N SER A 326 3.34 -4.60 -17.34
CA SER A 326 2.99 -4.09 -18.67
C SER A 326 4.25 -3.56 -19.37
N ASP A 327 4.41 -3.89 -20.66
CA ASP A 327 5.39 -3.27 -21.56
C ASP A 327 4.79 -2.08 -22.34
N ASP A 328 3.47 -1.86 -22.23
CA ASP A 328 2.70 -0.89 -23.03
C ASP A 328 2.15 0.26 -22.17
N GLY A 329 2.85 0.61 -21.09
CA GLY A 329 2.49 1.74 -20.20
C GLY A 329 1.45 1.39 -19.14
N LEU A 330 0.96 2.44 -18.43
CA LEU A 330 0.12 2.34 -17.25
C LEU A 330 -1.19 1.56 -17.46
N PHE A 331 -1.78 1.65 -18.63
CA PHE A 331 -3.10 1.04 -18.91
C PHE A 331 -3.03 -0.37 -19.48
N GLY A 332 -1.85 -1.00 -19.42
CA GLY A 332 -1.71 -2.40 -19.81
C GLY A 332 -1.65 -2.63 -21.33
N PRO A 333 -1.76 -3.87 -21.79
CA PRO A 333 -2.19 -5.03 -21.01
C PRO A 333 -1.15 -5.51 -19.98
N TYR A 334 -1.64 -5.92 -18.83
CA TYR A 334 -0.84 -6.53 -17.77
C TYR A 334 -0.82 -8.05 -17.91
N ARG A 335 0.34 -8.66 -17.60
CA ARG A 335 0.49 -10.09 -17.46
C ARG A 335 1.07 -10.43 -16.08
N PRO A 336 0.69 -11.56 -15.46
CA PRO A 336 1.19 -11.95 -14.16
C PRO A 336 2.71 -12.14 -14.15
N LEU A 337 3.38 -11.58 -13.16
CA LEU A 337 4.80 -11.85 -12.88
C LEU A 337 4.98 -13.33 -12.53
N ASN A 338 6.14 -13.90 -12.89
CA ASN A 338 6.45 -15.32 -12.68
C ASN A 338 5.38 -16.28 -13.25
N SER A 339 4.60 -15.83 -14.22
CA SER A 339 3.46 -16.52 -14.84
C SER A 339 2.30 -16.90 -13.91
N SER A 340 2.46 -16.72 -12.61
CA SER A 340 1.44 -17.03 -11.57
C SER A 340 0.87 -15.78 -10.90
N GLY A 341 1.60 -14.70 -10.93
CA GLY A 341 1.37 -13.50 -10.12
C GLY A 341 2.17 -13.48 -8.82
N LEU A 342 2.56 -14.62 -8.24
CA LEU A 342 3.31 -14.64 -7.00
C LEU A 342 4.71 -14.04 -7.18
N VAL A 343 5.00 -12.98 -6.41
CA VAL A 343 6.30 -12.31 -6.35
C VAL A 343 7.09 -12.78 -5.15
N LEU A 344 6.46 -12.74 -3.97
CA LEU A 344 7.09 -13.17 -2.72
C LEU A 344 6.00 -13.54 -1.71
N GLY A 345 6.04 -14.74 -1.18
CA GLY A 345 5.07 -15.25 -0.21
C GLY A 345 5.72 -15.78 1.06
N ASN A 346 4.94 -15.93 2.10
CA ASN A 346 5.41 -16.50 3.36
C ASN A 346 5.88 -17.95 3.19
N ASN A 347 6.84 -18.34 4.02
CA ASN A 347 7.28 -19.72 4.11
C ASN A 347 6.16 -20.59 4.69
N GLN A 348 5.95 -21.79 4.12
CA GLN A 348 4.90 -22.72 4.56
C GLN A 348 5.02 -23.15 6.05
N THR A 349 6.22 -23.05 6.64
CA THR A 349 6.40 -23.32 8.10
C THR A 349 6.06 -22.12 8.96
N GLN A 350 5.92 -20.94 8.38
CA GLN A 350 5.53 -19.69 9.03
C GLN A 350 4.50 -18.94 8.15
N PRO A 351 3.32 -19.52 7.87
CA PRO A 351 2.42 -19.03 6.84
C PRO A 351 1.84 -17.65 7.10
N LEU A 352 1.87 -17.18 8.34
CA LEU A 352 1.36 -15.88 8.77
C LEU A 352 2.47 -14.92 9.22
N ALA A 353 3.75 -15.20 8.86
CA ALA A 353 4.90 -14.51 9.46
C ALA A 353 4.99 -13.03 9.07
N THR A 354 4.79 -12.73 7.81
CA THR A 354 4.90 -11.35 7.32
C THR A 354 3.69 -10.99 6.46
N TYR A 355 3.36 -9.69 6.45
CA TYR A 355 2.30 -9.19 5.60
C TYR A 355 2.55 -7.74 5.17
N SER A 356 1.66 -7.19 4.32
CA SER A 356 1.69 -5.81 3.87
C SER A 356 2.99 -5.42 3.16
N HIS A 357 3.42 -6.29 2.26
CA HIS A 357 4.65 -6.10 1.48
C HIS A 357 4.51 -4.93 0.51
N PHE A 358 5.39 -3.94 0.63
CA PHE A 358 5.46 -2.79 -0.27
C PHE A 358 6.80 -2.82 -1.03
N VAL A 359 6.74 -2.79 -2.36
CA VAL A 359 7.90 -2.85 -3.26
C VAL A 359 8.24 -1.44 -3.73
N ASP A 360 9.46 -0.99 -3.47
CA ASP A 360 9.96 0.30 -3.96
C ASP A 360 10.55 0.19 -5.39
N PRO A 361 10.87 1.33 -6.06
CA PRO A 361 11.42 1.32 -7.42
C PRO A 361 12.75 0.55 -7.58
N GLU A 362 13.53 0.38 -6.52
CA GLU A 362 14.78 -0.37 -6.53
C GLU A 362 14.60 -1.86 -6.19
N GLY A 363 13.36 -2.27 -5.91
CA GLY A 363 12.99 -3.65 -5.58
C GLY A 363 13.16 -3.99 -4.11
N TYR A 364 13.37 -3.03 -3.22
CA TYR A 364 13.31 -3.29 -1.79
C TYR A 364 11.86 -3.50 -1.35
N VAL A 365 11.64 -4.54 -0.57
CA VAL A 365 10.33 -4.93 -0.08
C VAL A 365 10.28 -4.72 1.43
N GLN A 366 9.43 -3.80 1.84
CA GLN A 366 9.12 -3.52 3.24
C GLN A 366 7.90 -4.33 3.64
N SER A 367 7.92 -4.89 4.85
CA SER A 367 6.79 -5.61 5.43
C SER A 367 6.85 -5.57 6.95
N PHE A 368 5.81 -6.05 7.61
CA PHE A 368 5.82 -6.20 9.07
C PHE A 368 5.72 -7.67 9.46
N ILE A 369 6.17 -7.99 10.68
CA ILE A 369 6.00 -9.30 11.30
C ILE A 369 4.60 -9.36 11.88
N ASN A 370 3.81 -10.30 11.37
CA ASN A 370 2.43 -10.50 11.81
C ASN A 370 2.36 -11.54 12.94
N TYR A 371 2.33 -12.83 12.61
CA TYR A 371 2.20 -13.91 13.58
C TYR A 371 3.27 -14.98 13.38
N ILE A 372 4.11 -15.20 14.39
CA ILE A 372 5.16 -16.22 14.34
C ILE A 372 4.76 -17.40 15.24
N PRO A 373 4.86 -18.65 14.77
CA PRO A 373 4.65 -19.80 15.64
C PRO A 373 5.50 -19.69 16.91
N ASP A 374 4.90 -19.88 18.09
CA ASP A 374 5.61 -19.80 19.36
C ASP A 374 6.08 -21.19 19.84
N PRO A 375 7.37 -21.55 19.64
CA PRO A 375 7.88 -22.85 20.03
C PRO A 375 7.99 -23.01 21.56
N THR A 376 7.80 -21.95 22.33
CA THR A 376 7.90 -21.96 23.79
C THR A 376 6.55 -22.10 24.48
N ALA A 377 5.46 -21.90 23.75
CA ALA A 377 4.13 -22.05 24.27
C ALA A 377 3.79 -23.53 24.56
N ALA A 378 2.95 -23.74 25.56
CA ALA A 378 2.44 -25.10 25.86
C ALA A 378 1.49 -25.62 24.77
N ASP A 379 0.80 -24.73 24.10
CA ASP A 379 -0.03 -25.01 22.92
C ASP A 379 0.81 -24.90 21.65
N PRO A 380 1.03 -25.98 20.88
CA PRO A 380 1.82 -25.94 19.66
C PRO A 380 1.18 -25.14 18.53
N SER A 381 -0.07 -24.75 18.65
CA SER A 381 -0.78 -23.86 17.71
C SER A 381 -0.69 -22.37 18.08
N ALA A 382 -0.03 -22.04 19.20
CA ALA A 382 0.09 -20.68 19.65
C ALA A 382 1.03 -19.86 18.74
N TYR A 383 0.70 -18.60 18.60
CA TYR A 383 1.48 -17.62 17.86
C TYR A 383 1.97 -16.50 18.78
N ARG A 384 3.13 -15.99 18.46
CA ARG A 384 3.65 -14.74 19.00
C ARG A 384 3.31 -13.61 18.02
N ILE A 385 2.68 -12.56 18.53
CA ILE A 385 2.39 -11.36 17.78
C ILE A 385 3.69 -10.60 17.53
N GLY A 386 3.95 -10.24 16.27
CA GLY A 386 5.11 -9.47 15.88
C GLY A 386 4.90 -7.98 16.09
N ALA A 387 3.99 -7.40 15.33
CA ALA A 387 3.63 -5.98 15.35
C ALA A 387 4.85 -5.03 15.31
N THR A 388 5.84 -5.39 14.49
CA THR A 388 7.08 -4.66 14.26
C THR A 388 7.57 -4.89 12.83
N LEU A 389 8.55 -4.12 12.34
CA LEU A 389 9.05 -4.29 10.98
C LEU A 389 9.76 -5.64 10.79
N ALA A 390 9.50 -6.28 9.67
CA ALA A 390 10.18 -7.49 9.22
C ALA A 390 11.57 -7.17 8.63
N PRO A 391 12.42 -8.19 8.37
CA PRO A 391 13.61 -7.98 7.56
C PRO A 391 13.24 -7.41 6.20
N THR A 392 13.89 -6.34 5.80
CA THR A 392 13.76 -5.82 4.44
C THR A 392 14.42 -6.80 3.49
N VAL A 393 13.74 -7.15 2.43
CA VAL A 393 14.31 -8.00 1.37
C VAL A 393 14.40 -7.23 0.07
N ARG A 394 15.18 -7.71 -0.86
CA ARG A 394 15.24 -7.16 -2.21
C ARG A 394 14.84 -8.22 -3.22
N ILE A 395 14.00 -7.83 -4.16
CA ILE A 395 13.68 -8.62 -5.34
C ILE A 395 14.35 -8.03 -6.58
N ALA A 396 14.84 -8.88 -7.45
CA ALA A 396 15.22 -8.48 -8.79
C ALA A 396 13.95 -8.38 -9.65
N LEU A 397 13.89 -7.37 -10.52
CA LEU A 397 12.82 -7.17 -11.50
C LEU A 397 13.42 -7.35 -12.91
N GLU A 398 13.15 -8.47 -13.54
CA GLU A 398 13.72 -8.84 -14.83
C GLU A 398 12.62 -9.17 -15.86
N GLY A 399 12.05 -8.13 -16.44
CA GLY A 399 10.94 -8.29 -17.39
C GLY A 399 9.68 -8.80 -16.69
N ASP A 400 9.23 -10.01 -17.01
CA ASP A 400 8.08 -10.67 -16.39
C ASP A 400 8.48 -11.63 -15.25
N ARG A 401 9.73 -11.60 -14.81
CA ARG A 401 10.24 -12.42 -13.71
C ARG A 401 10.71 -11.58 -12.54
N THR A 402 10.48 -12.12 -11.36
CA THR A 402 11.03 -11.60 -10.11
C THR A 402 11.63 -12.74 -9.30
N PHE A 403 12.62 -12.44 -8.48
CA PHE A 403 13.18 -13.38 -7.52
C PHE A 403 13.84 -12.66 -6.36
N LEU A 404 13.82 -13.29 -5.20
CA LEU A 404 14.52 -12.81 -3.99
C LEU A 404 16.03 -12.76 -4.28
N SER A 405 16.64 -11.58 -4.15
CA SER A 405 18.08 -11.39 -4.41
C SER A 405 18.88 -11.19 -3.13
N ASP A 406 18.36 -10.46 -2.16
CA ASP A 406 19.07 -10.11 -0.93
C ASP A 406 18.10 -10.05 0.27
N VAL A 407 18.68 -10.21 1.47
CA VAL A 407 18.00 -10.09 2.76
C VAL A 407 18.79 -9.13 3.64
N TRP A 408 18.12 -8.11 4.18
CA TRP A 408 18.68 -7.05 5.00
C TRP A 408 18.20 -7.14 6.45
N ASN A 409 18.63 -6.21 7.29
CA ASN A 409 18.19 -6.18 8.69
C ASN A 409 16.70 -5.84 8.80
N TYR A 410 16.14 -6.07 9.99
CA TYR A 410 14.75 -5.70 10.30
C TYR A 410 14.54 -4.20 10.12
N GLY A 411 13.51 -3.82 9.37
CA GLY A 411 13.10 -2.44 9.18
C GLY A 411 14.14 -1.52 8.54
N GLU A 412 15.03 -2.06 7.72
CA GLU A 412 16.01 -1.25 6.99
C GLU A 412 15.35 -0.59 5.77
N ILE A 413 15.44 0.74 5.69
CA ILE A 413 14.81 1.54 4.63
C ILE A 413 15.88 2.26 3.84
N PHE A 414 15.83 2.12 2.52
CA PHE A 414 16.78 2.71 1.59
C PHE A 414 16.14 3.89 0.87
N ALA A 415 16.73 5.08 0.98
CA ALA A 415 16.28 6.23 0.22
C ALA A 415 16.96 6.28 -1.16
N GLN A 416 16.18 6.53 -2.19
CA GLN A 416 16.66 6.77 -3.55
C GLN A 416 17.04 8.24 -3.76
N GLY A 417 16.55 9.13 -2.91
CA GLY A 417 16.79 10.56 -3.03
C GLY A 417 16.78 11.30 -1.69
N ALA A 418 17.12 12.58 -1.77
CA ALA A 418 16.97 13.50 -0.65
C ALA A 418 16.05 14.65 -1.09
N TRP A 419 15.06 14.97 -0.26
CA TRP A 419 14.21 16.12 -0.56
C TRP A 419 15.03 17.41 -0.43
N PRO A 420 15.01 18.29 -1.42
CA PRO A 420 15.81 19.52 -1.40
C PRO A 420 15.41 20.41 -0.20
N VAL A 421 16.41 20.84 0.54
CA VAL A 421 16.25 21.55 1.81
C VAL A 421 15.88 23.03 1.63
N ASP A 422 16.26 23.59 0.49
CA ASP A 422 15.98 24.98 0.13
C ASP A 422 15.42 25.05 -1.29
N PRO A 423 14.22 25.57 -1.51
CA PRO A 423 13.93 26.16 -2.79
C PRO A 423 14.98 27.25 -3.00
N ALA A 424 15.59 27.28 -4.18
CA ALA A 424 16.51 28.37 -4.55
C ALA A 424 15.85 29.69 -4.13
N PRO A 425 16.58 30.60 -3.44
CA PRO A 425 15.96 31.79 -2.89
C PRO A 425 15.15 32.48 -3.99
N ASP A 426 13.88 32.69 -3.67
CA ASP A 426 12.90 33.34 -4.55
C ASP A 426 13.59 34.55 -5.20
N LYS A 427 13.86 34.43 -6.48
CA LYS A 427 14.39 35.56 -7.29
C LYS A 427 13.23 36.53 -7.51
N ARG A 428 12.68 37.09 -6.42
CA ARG A 428 11.91 38.30 -6.56
C ARG A 428 12.82 39.36 -7.15
N PRO A 429 12.45 40.01 -8.24
CA PRO A 429 13.23 41.11 -8.75
C PRO A 429 13.35 42.15 -7.62
N ILE A 430 14.59 42.46 -7.24
CA ILE A 430 14.87 43.57 -6.36
C ILE A 430 14.33 44.79 -7.10
N VAL A 431 13.15 45.26 -6.70
CA VAL A 431 12.66 46.57 -7.11
C VAL A 431 13.66 47.54 -6.50
N SER A 432 14.55 48.08 -7.33
CA SER A 432 15.51 49.07 -6.94
C SER A 432 14.70 50.28 -6.44
N GLU A 433 14.94 50.71 -5.20
CA GLU A 433 14.48 52.00 -4.65
C GLU A 433 15.21 53.15 -5.35
N SER A 434 15.03 53.35 -6.64
CA SER A 434 15.66 54.45 -7.37
C SER A 434 14.71 55.32 -8.19
N ASP A 435 13.39 55.29 -7.89
CA ASP A 435 12.42 56.24 -8.53
C ASP A 435 11.48 56.93 -7.57
N SER A 436 12.00 57.43 -6.46
CA SER A 436 11.32 58.44 -5.65
C SER A 436 12.16 59.70 -5.48
N LYS A 437 12.44 60.41 -6.58
CA LYS A 437 12.78 61.84 -6.55
C LYS A 437 12.35 62.47 -7.86
N ILE A 438 11.66 63.57 -7.66
CA ILE A 438 11.22 64.65 -8.57
C ILE A 438 9.70 64.54 -8.84
N ILE A 439 8.98 65.35 -8.07
CA ILE A 439 8.27 66.55 -8.58
C ILE A 439 7.88 67.37 -7.38
N GLU A 440 8.32 68.62 -7.43
CA GLU A 440 7.84 69.75 -6.63
C GLU A 440 6.34 70.01 -6.79
#